data_d17db256371312a738000cf08d5649f3
#
_entry.id   d17db256371312a738000cf08d5649f3
#
_cell.length_a   1.000
_cell.length_b   1.000
_cell.length_c   1.000
_cell.angle_alpha   90.00
_cell.angle_beta   90.00
_cell.angle_gamma   90.00
#
_symmetry.space_group_name_H-M   'P 1'
#
loop_
_entity.id
_entity.type
_entity.pdbx_description
1 polymer ?
#
loop_
_entity_poly.entity_id
_entity_poly.type
_entity_poly.pdbx_seq_one_letter_code
_entity_poly.pdbx_strand_id
1 'polypeptide(L)'
;MIIDSFDDQSPAKINPVINENAETVDAVIFTFSQAIEEYVAENYDCEKVGELHMAHGASSVYVFKYHGRKFGFYRTWVGAPACIGTIEELREILNTDKIIYYGGAGCLNKEIARGKVMVPIEAYRDEGTSYHYAPAADYIRIRNADVVASFMEENGIPYVLGKTWTTDGFYRETVNNFMKHKADGCISVEMEGSAVQAVCDFRGLDVYMFFTGGDLLDASEWTARREENQIKDTQHDPGHFDIALALAEYVTNHEKNGGRS
;
A
#
# COMPACT_ATOMS: atom_id res chain seq x y z
N MET A 1 -26.72 2.55 -6.19
CA MET A 1 -25.96 1.94 -5.06
C MET A 1 -24.50 2.31 -5.28
N ILE A 2 -23.60 2.05 -4.32
CA ILE A 2 -22.16 2.40 -4.50
C ILE A 2 -21.57 1.75 -5.75
N ILE A 3 -22.02 0.58 -6.12
CA ILE A 3 -21.62 -0.15 -7.32
C ILE A 3 -21.93 0.57 -8.65
N ASP A 4 -22.74 1.63 -8.62
CA ASP A 4 -23.11 2.45 -9.80
C ASP A 4 -22.32 3.77 -9.84
N SER A 5 -21.29 3.92 -8.98
CA SER A 5 -20.57 5.21 -8.81
C SER A 5 -19.44 5.42 -9.82
N PHE A 6 -19.00 4.38 -10.53
CA PHE A 6 -17.96 4.52 -11.55
C PHE A 6 -18.48 5.30 -12.75
N ASP A 7 -17.79 6.38 -13.10
CA ASP A 7 -18.06 7.19 -14.29
C ASP A 7 -16.74 7.67 -14.92
N ASP A 8 -16.37 7.08 -16.03
CA ASP A 8 -15.20 7.45 -16.83
C ASP A 8 -15.57 8.29 -18.07
N GLN A 9 -16.86 8.64 -18.23
CA GLN A 9 -17.38 9.34 -19.39
C GLN A 9 -17.56 10.85 -19.16
N SER A 10 -17.66 11.27 -17.92
CA SER A 10 -17.82 12.70 -17.58
C SER A 10 -16.64 13.24 -16.75
N PRO A 11 -16.29 14.54 -16.90
CA PRO A 11 -15.21 15.12 -16.13
C PRO A 11 -15.59 15.28 -14.66
N ALA A 12 -14.66 14.99 -13.75
CA ALA A 12 -14.85 15.26 -12.35
C ALA A 12 -15.00 16.79 -12.09
N LYS A 13 -15.82 17.17 -11.10
CA LYS A 13 -16.00 18.57 -10.69
C LYS A 13 -14.79 19.10 -9.93
N ILE A 14 -14.09 18.23 -9.21
CA ILE A 14 -12.87 18.54 -8.48
C ILE A 14 -11.79 17.61 -9.04
N ASN A 15 -10.67 18.17 -9.47
CA ASN A 15 -9.54 17.41 -9.98
C ASN A 15 -8.31 17.72 -9.14
N PRO A 16 -7.43 16.73 -8.91
CA PRO A 16 -6.14 17.00 -8.30
C PRO A 16 -5.32 17.93 -9.19
N VAL A 17 -4.52 18.79 -8.57
CA VAL A 17 -3.55 19.59 -9.31
C VAL A 17 -2.42 18.70 -9.78
N ILE A 18 -2.12 18.75 -11.07
CA ILE A 18 -0.97 18.07 -11.67
C ILE A 18 0.05 19.14 -12.04
N ASN A 19 1.19 19.09 -11.38
CA ASN A 19 2.29 19.99 -11.66
C ASN A 19 3.32 19.29 -12.56
N GLU A 20 3.32 19.60 -13.85
CA GLU A 20 4.28 19.01 -14.80
C GLU A 20 5.75 19.37 -14.50
N ASN A 21 5.96 20.42 -13.68
CA ASN A 21 7.29 20.84 -13.21
C ASN A 21 7.60 20.32 -11.79
N ALA A 22 6.77 19.44 -11.23
CA ALA A 22 7.01 18.80 -9.94
C ALA A 22 8.33 18.03 -9.96
N GLU A 23 8.91 17.86 -8.78
CA GLU A 23 10.17 17.14 -8.67
C GLU A 23 10.02 15.69 -9.12
N THR A 24 10.86 15.27 -10.08
CA THR A 24 10.83 13.90 -10.60
C THR A 24 11.62 12.97 -9.69
N VAL A 25 10.99 11.88 -9.29
CA VAL A 25 11.60 10.80 -8.51
C VAL A 25 11.40 9.46 -9.23
N ASP A 26 12.33 8.52 -8.99
CA ASP A 26 12.30 7.19 -9.62
C ASP A 26 11.11 6.34 -9.12
N ALA A 27 10.76 6.46 -7.85
CA ALA A 27 9.55 5.90 -7.24
C ALA A 27 9.21 6.67 -5.95
N VAL A 28 7.97 6.52 -5.47
CA VAL A 28 7.55 7.01 -4.16
C VAL A 28 7.19 5.84 -3.25
N ILE A 29 7.61 5.93 -1.99
CA ILE A 29 7.29 4.97 -0.93
C ILE A 29 6.41 5.68 0.08
N PHE A 30 5.30 5.09 0.51
CA PHE A 30 4.55 5.64 1.62
C PHE A 30 4.39 4.66 2.79
N THR A 31 4.23 5.19 3.96
CA THR A 31 4.00 4.46 5.21
C THR A 31 2.77 4.99 5.94
N PHE A 32 2.22 4.19 6.85
CA PHE A 32 1.19 4.61 7.80
C PHE A 32 1.78 4.95 9.17
N SER A 33 3.07 4.70 9.36
CA SER A 33 3.76 4.75 10.65
C SER A 33 4.51 6.06 10.85
N GLN A 34 4.18 6.79 11.92
CA GLN A 34 4.94 7.96 12.34
C GLN A 34 6.37 7.58 12.74
N ALA A 35 6.56 6.45 13.42
CA ALA A 35 7.90 6.01 13.83
C ALA A 35 8.80 5.69 12.62
N ILE A 36 8.24 5.18 11.52
CA ILE A 36 8.98 5.00 10.26
C ILE A 36 9.27 6.34 9.59
N GLU A 37 8.32 7.28 9.60
CA GLU A 37 8.56 8.64 9.08
C GLU A 37 9.74 9.30 9.80
N GLU A 38 9.77 9.22 11.14
CA GLU A 38 10.87 9.73 11.97
C GLU A 38 12.19 9.00 11.67
N TYR A 39 12.16 7.65 11.60
CA TYR A 39 13.33 6.85 11.27
C TYR A 39 13.93 7.23 9.90
N VAL A 40 13.10 7.39 8.87
CA VAL A 40 13.58 7.77 7.53
C VAL A 40 14.16 9.18 7.53
N ALA A 41 13.51 10.13 8.19
CA ALA A 41 14.00 11.51 8.29
C ALA A 41 15.34 11.62 9.06
N GLU A 42 15.60 10.71 10.01
CA GLU A 42 16.83 10.71 10.82
C GLU A 42 17.99 9.95 10.16
N ASN A 43 17.69 8.91 9.35
CA ASN A 43 18.73 7.99 8.85
C ASN A 43 19.07 8.19 7.36
N TYR A 44 18.28 8.97 6.63
CA TYR A 44 18.52 9.31 5.22
C TYR A 44 18.66 10.83 5.08
N ASP A 45 19.46 11.26 4.11
CA ASP A 45 19.63 12.69 3.77
C ASP A 45 18.38 13.21 3.04
N CYS A 46 17.31 13.41 3.83
CA CYS A 46 15.99 13.78 3.36
C CYS A 46 15.84 15.28 3.20
N GLU A 47 15.41 15.71 2.01
CA GLU A 47 14.94 17.06 1.72
C GLU A 47 13.41 17.08 1.77
N LYS A 48 12.81 17.97 2.58
CA LYS A 48 11.37 18.21 2.57
C LYS A 48 11.01 19.08 1.37
N VAL A 49 10.20 18.54 0.46
CA VAL A 49 9.82 19.22 -0.80
C VAL A 49 8.37 19.72 -0.82
N GLY A 50 7.56 19.33 0.15
CA GLY A 50 6.17 19.78 0.26
C GLY A 50 5.43 19.19 1.46
N GLU A 51 4.15 19.44 1.52
CA GLU A 51 3.22 18.88 2.51
C GLU A 51 1.89 18.52 1.85
N LEU A 52 1.34 17.38 2.26
CA LEU A 52 -0.03 16.97 1.97
C LEU A 52 -0.93 17.39 3.13
N HIS A 53 -2.04 18.07 2.83
CA HIS A 53 -2.92 18.64 3.83
C HIS A 53 -4.27 17.94 3.87
N MET A 54 -4.66 17.47 5.03
CA MET A 54 -5.98 16.93 5.32
C MET A 54 -6.62 17.71 6.48
N ALA A 55 -7.93 17.63 6.64
CA ALA A 55 -8.65 18.32 7.71
C ALA A 55 -8.15 18.00 9.13
N HIS A 56 -7.50 16.85 9.31
CA HIS A 56 -6.99 16.38 10.60
C HIS A 56 -5.46 16.51 10.74
N GLY A 57 -4.77 17.13 9.80
CA GLY A 57 -3.33 17.37 9.89
C GLY A 57 -2.63 17.46 8.55
N ALA A 58 -1.31 17.59 8.62
CA ALA A 58 -0.43 17.61 7.46
C ALA A 58 0.59 16.46 7.52
N SER A 59 1.05 16.02 6.37
CA SER A 59 2.13 15.05 6.22
C SER A 59 3.21 15.63 5.33
N SER A 60 4.46 15.58 5.81
CA SER A 60 5.60 16.05 5.03
C SER A 60 5.92 15.09 3.90
N VAL A 61 6.24 15.67 2.73
CA VAL A 61 6.75 14.91 1.59
C VAL A 61 8.25 15.15 1.51
N TYR A 62 9.01 14.07 1.51
CA TYR A 62 10.46 14.07 1.48
C TYR A 62 10.98 13.46 0.18
N VAL A 63 12.17 13.90 -0.20
CA VAL A 63 12.96 13.29 -1.27
C VAL A 63 14.35 12.98 -0.71
N PHE A 64 14.90 11.84 -1.05
CA PHE A 64 16.25 11.44 -0.69
C PHE A 64 16.92 10.64 -1.82
N LYS A 65 18.25 10.58 -1.77
CA LYS A 65 19.04 9.80 -2.73
C LYS A 65 19.52 8.50 -2.10
N TYR A 66 19.38 7.40 -2.84
CA TYR A 66 19.86 6.09 -2.45
C TYR A 66 20.41 5.35 -3.68
N HIS A 67 21.65 4.87 -3.61
CA HIS A 67 22.37 4.16 -4.69
C HIS A 67 22.26 4.85 -6.07
N GLY A 68 22.34 6.19 -6.08
CA GLY A 68 22.30 7.00 -7.31
C GLY A 68 20.90 7.23 -7.89
N ARG A 69 19.86 6.81 -7.20
CA ARG A 69 18.45 7.05 -7.52
C ARG A 69 17.85 8.06 -6.56
N LYS A 70 16.74 8.66 -6.96
CA LYS A 70 15.98 9.62 -6.17
C LYS A 70 14.62 9.01 -5.83
N PHE A 71 14.31 8.91 -4.54
CA PHE A 71 13.04 8.38 -4.05
C PHE A 71 12.25 9.45 -3.32
N GLY A 72 10.93 9.45 -3.52
CA GLY A 72 9.98 10.19 -2.70
C GLY A 72 9.54 9.34 -1.50
N PHE A 73 9.24 10.00 -0.38
CA PHE A 73 8.73 9.35 0.82
C PHE A 73 7.74 10.26 1.55
N TYR A 74 6.65 9.67 2.05
CA TYR A 74 5.69 10.39 2.90
C TYR A 74 4.90 9.43 3.80
N ARG A 75 4.25 9.97 4.82
CA ARG A 75 3.29 9.23 5.63
C ARG A 75 1.87 9.53 5.15
N THR A 76 1.10 8.48 4.87
CA THR A 76 -0.33 8.55 4.54
C THR A 76 -1.20 8.32 5.78
N TRP A 77 -2.51 8.43 5.64
CA TRP A 77 -3.49 8.15 6.68
C TRP A 77 -4.22 6.84 6.41
N VAL A 78 -4.65 6.20 7.49
CA VAL A 78 -5.41 4.95 7.44
C VAL A 78 -6.81 5.19 6.88
N GLY A 79 -7.29 4.25 6.09
CA GLY A 79 -8.58 4.24 5.43
C GLY A 79 -8.54 4.68 3.97
N ALA A 80 -9.22 3.93 3.12
CA ALA A 80 -9.21 4.10 1.68
C ALA A 80 -9.39 5.57 1.21
N PRO A 81 -10.40 6.35 1.67
CA PRO A 81 -10.58 7.73 1.20
C PRO A 81 -9.39 8.63 1.53
N ALA A 82 -8.81 8.48 2.72
CA ALA A 82 -7.72 9.34 3.17
C ALA A 82 -6.41 9.00 2.45
N CYS A 83 -6.11 7.71 2.30
CA CYS A 83 -4.95 7.24 1.56
C CYS A 83 -5.01 7.66 0.08
N ILE A 84 -6.16 7.48 -0.58
CA ILE A 84 -6.33 7.87 -1.98
C ILE A 84 -6.22 9.39 -2.16
N GLY A 85 -6.76 10.18 -1.24
CA GLY A 85 -6.58 11.63 -1.26
C GLY A 85 -5.12 12.04 -1.31
N THR A 86 -4.24 11.39 -0.52
CA THR A 86 -2.81 11.68 -0.55
C THR A 86 -2.13 11.28 -1.86
N ILE A 87 -2.51 10.16 -2.46
CA ILE A 87 -1.97 9.72 -3.76
C ILE A 87 -2.34 10.72 -4.86
N GLU A 88 -3.58 11.22 -4.85
CA GLU A 88 -4.04 12.21 -5.83
C GLU A 88 -3.33 13.56 -5.66
N GLU A 89 -3.22 14.07 -4.43
CA GLU A 89 -2.59 15.36 -4.13
C GLU A 89 -1.07 15.32 -4.26
N LEU A 90 -0.44 14.15 -4.09
CA LEU A 90 1.01 13.99 -4.25
C LEU A 90 1.50 14.44 -5.63
N ARG A 91 0.66 14.34 -6.66
CA ARG A 91 0.99 14.69 -8.05
C ARG A 91 1.23 16.19 -8.26
N GLU A 92 0.87 17.03 -7.31
CA GLU A 92 1.27 18.45 -7.29
C GLU A 92 2.73 18.64 -6.84
N ILE A 93 3.24 17.71 -6.01
CA ILE A 93 4.54 17.83 -5.34
C ILE A 93 5.62 16.98 -6.03
N LEU A 94 5.26 15.74 -6.42
CA LEU A 94 6.18 14.77 -7.02
C LEU A 94 5.65 14.24 -8.36
N ASN A 95 6.56 14.03 -9.28
CA ASN A 95 6.30 13.37 -10.56
C ASN A 95 6.96 11.98 -10.58
N THR A 96 6.14 10.94 -10.59
CA THR A 96 6.53 9.53 -10.72
C THR A 96 5.35 8.71 -11.21
N ASP A 97 5.61 7.60 -11.86
CA ASP A 97 4.61 6.59 -12.22
C ASP A 97 4.63 5.35 -11.31
N LYS A 98 5.55 5.30 -10.31
CA LYS A 98 5.75 4.13 -9.45
C LYS A 98 5.49 4.42 -7.98
N ILE A 99 4.65 3.59 -7.40
CA ILE A 99 4.26 3.65 -6.00
C ILE A 99 4.61 2.33 -5.31
N ILE A 100 5.34 2.41 -4.20
CA ILE A 100 5.57 1.29 -3.30
C ILE A 100 4.62 1.42 -2.12
N TYR A 101 3.69 0.48 -2.01
CA TYR A 101 2.72 0.40 -0.94
C TYR A 101 3.04 -0.79 -0.02
N TYR A 102 3.32 -0.50 1.23
CA TYR A 102 3.48 -1.53 2.25
C TYR A 102 2.82 -1.09 3.56
N GLY A 103 2.41 -2.05 4.36
CA GLY A 103 1.78 -1.80 5.65
C GLY A 103 1.59 -3.07 6.45
N GLY A 104 1.09 -2.92 7.69
CA GLY A 104 0.63 -4.02 8.49
C GLY A 104 -0.77 -4.46 8.05
N ALA A 105 -1.03 -5.76 8.05
CA ALA A 105 -2.35 -6.32 7.78
C ALA A 105 -2.68 -7.42 8.80
N GLY A 106 -3.97 -7.56 9.11
CA GLY A 106 -4.47 -8.68 9.89
C GLY A 106 -4.26 -9.99 9.13
N CYS A 107 -3.75 -11.03 9.80
CA CYS A 107 -3.47 -12.33 9.20
C CYS A 107 -4.70 -13.26 9.35
N LEU A 108 -5.27 -13.71 8.22
CA LEU A 108 -6.40 -14.63 8.19
C LEU A 108 -5.98 -16.10 8.23
N ASN A 109 -4.71 -16.40 7.96
CA ASN A 109 -4.20 -17.77 7.96
C ASN A 109 -2.81 -17.82 8.62
N LYS A 110 -2.80 -18.10 9.91
CA LYS A 110 -1.60 -18.19 10.74
C LYS A 110 -0.55 -19.17 10.21
N GLU A 111 -0.99 -20.31 9.71
CA GLU A 111 -0.06 -21.39 9.34
C GLU A 111 0.76 -21.04 8.11
N ILE A 112 0.14 -20.35 7.14
CA ILE A 112 0.81 -20.03 5.88
C ILE A 112 1.48 -18.66 5.88
N ALA A 113 0.98 -17.69 6.67
CA ALA A 113 1.47 -16.31 6.64
C ALA A 113 2.40 -15.93 7.80
N ARG A 114 2.51 -16.76 8.85
CA ARG A 114 3.34 -16.43 10.01
C ARG A 114 4.81 -16.23 9.65
N GLY A 115 5.34 -15.04 9.99
CA GLY A 115 6.75 -14.69 9.73
C GLY A 115 7.10 -14.53 8.26
N LYS A 116 6.10 -14.39 7.39
CA LYS A 116 6.28 -14.17 5.96
C LYS A 116 5.67 -12.82 5.55
N VAL A 117 6.19 -12.27 4.48
CA VAL A 117 5.56 -11.17 3.76
C VAL A 117 4.35 -11.70 2.99
N MET A 118 3.23 -11.00 3.03
CA MET A 118 2.02 -11.31 2.28
C MET A 118 1.95 -10.47 1.02
N VAL A 119 1.98 -11.11 -0.14
CA VAL A 119 1.88 -10.45 -1.44
C VAL A 119 0.49 -10.69 -2.01
N PRO A 120 -0.37 -9.65 -2.07
CA PRO A 120 -1.74 -9.80 -2.56
C PRO A 120 -1.75 -9.97 -4.09
N ILE A 121 -2.55 -10.93 -4.58
CA ILE A 121 -2.79 -11.13 -6.02
C ILE A 121 -4.13 -10.55 -6.46
N GLU A 122 -5.09 -10.46 -5.55
CA GLU A 122 -6.40 -9.84 -5.70
C GLU A 122 -6.83 -9.21 -4.37
N ALA A 123 -7.62 -8.14 -4.42
CA ALA A 123 -8.20 -7.51 -3.25
C ALA A 123 -9.73 -7.56 -3.30
N TYR A 124 -10.38 -8.09 -2.25
CA TYR A 124 -11.81 -8.00 -2.07
C TYR A 124 -12.20 -6.57 -1.68
N ARG A 125 -13.19 -6.01 -2.35
CA ARG A 125 -13.57 -4.60 -2.28
C ARG A 125 -14.72 -4.39 -1.29
N ASP A 126 -14.43 -4.47 0.01
CA ASP A 126 -15.37 -4.19 1.10
C ASP A 126 -15.18 -2.75 1.66
N GLU A 127 -14.96 -1.82 0.75
CA GLU A 127 -14.79 -0.39 1.00
C GLU A 127 -15.50 0.42 -0.11
N GLY A 128 -15.66 1.73 0.07
CA GLY A 128 -16.44 2.54 -0.86
C GLY A 128 -15.65 3.21 -1.98
N THR A 129 -14.38 3.50 -1.76
CA THR A 129 -13.57 4.39 -2.60
C THR A 129 -13.26 3.81 -3.97
N SER A 130 -12.89 2.52 -4.03
CA SER A 130 -12.51 1.86 -5.29
C SER A 130 -13.63 1.86 -6.33
N TYR A 131 -14.89 1.90 -5.90
CA TYR A 131 -16.05 1.95 -6.81
C TYR A 131 -16.22 3.28 -7.54
N HIS A 132 -15.44 4.30 -7.20
CA HIS A 132 -15.36 5.56 -7.96
C HIS A 132 -14.25 5.53 -9.02
N TYR A 133 -13.30 4.60 -8.93
CA TYR A 133 -12.12 4.52 -9.80
C TYR A 133 -12.11 3.28 -10.71
N ALA A 134 -12.94 2.28 -10.43
CA ALA A 134 -13.02 1.05 -11.23
C ALA A 134 -14.46 0.52 -11.32
N PRO A 135 -14.85 -0.14 -12.42
CA PRO A 135 -16.15 -0.79 -12.56
C PRO A 135 -16.47 -1.73 -11.38
N ALA A 136 -17.75 -1.93 -11.11
CA ALA A 136 -18.20 -2.79 -10.03
C ALA A 136 -17.75 -4.24 -10.23
N ALA A 137 -17.09 -4.77 -9.22
CA ALA A 137 -16.71 -6.18 -9.08
C ALA A 137 -16.40 -6.46 -7.63
N ASP A 138 -16.51 -7.72 -7.20
CA ASP A 138 -16.18 -8.12 -5.83
C ASP A 138 -14.67 -8.05 -5.56
N TYR A 139 -13.86 -8.33 -6.58
CA TYR A 139 -12.40 -8.32 -6.51
C TYR A 139 -11.79 -7.41 -7.54
N ILE A 140 -10.64 -6.84 -7.22
CA ILE A 140 -9.74 -6.18 -8.16
C ILE A 140 -8.40 -6.94 -8.18
N ARG A 141 -7.87 -7.18 -9.39
CA ARG A 141 -6.56 -7.82 -9.54
C ARG A 141 -5.45 -6.88 -9.15
N ILE A 142 -4.48 -7.35 -8.37
CA ILE A 142 -3.25 -6.61 -8.07
C ILE A 142 -2.25 -6.86 -9.21
N ARG A 143 -2.02 -5.82 -10.01
CA ARG A 143 -1.38 -5.94 -11.33
C ARG A 143 0.08 -6.39 -11.28
N ASN A 144 0.85 -5.88 -10.34
CA ASN A 144 2.29 -6.14 -10.24
C ASN A 144 2.67 -7.15 -9.12
N ALA A 145 1.73 -8.02 -8.73
CA ALA A 145 1.97 -9.01 -7.67
C ALA A 145 3.10 -10.01 -8.03
N ASP A 146 3.20 -10.39 -9.30
CA ASP A 146 4.24 -11.27 -9.82
C ASP A 146 5.64 -10.63 -9.77
N VAL A 147 5.75 -9.34 -10.04
CA VAL A 147 7.01 -8.58 -9.91
C VAL A 147 7.46 -8.53 -8.44
N VAL A 148 6.53 -8.26 -7.53
CA VAL A 148 6.83 -8.27 -6.08
C VAL A 148 7.23 -9.67 -5.61
N ALA A 149 6.55 -10.72 -6.07
CA ALA A 149 6.90 -12.10 -5.74
C ALA A 149 8.30 -12.48 -6.24
N SER A 150 8.65 -12.11 -7.48
CA SER A 150 9.99 -12.32 -8.04
C SER A 150 11.06 -11.62 -7.22
N PHE A 151 10.81 -10.37 -6.83
CA PHE A 151 11.73 -9.63 -5.94
C PHE A 151 11.92 -10.35 -4.60
N MET A 152 10.85 -10.83 -3.96
CA MET A 152 10.94 -11.55 -2.69
C MET A 152 11.77 -12.85 -2.84
N GLU A 153 11.53 -13.59 -3.93
CA GLU A 153 12.25 -14.84 -4.21
C GLU A 153 13.74 -14.61 -4.46
N GLU A 154 14.08 -13.64 -5.32
CA GLU A 154 15.48 -13.32 -5.66
C GLU A 154 16.29 -12.82 -4.45
N ASN A 155 15.64 -12.19 -3.48
CA ASN A 155 16.27 -11.68 -2.27
C ASN A 155 16.15 -12.65 -1.06
N GLY A 156 15.57 -13.84 -1.25
CA GLY A 156 15.42 -14.84 -0.19
C GLY A 156 14.50 -14.40 0.94
N ILE A 157 13.56 -13.46 0.67
CA ILE A 157 12.60 -12.99 1.65
C ILE A 157 11.42 -13.97 1.70
N PRO A 158 11.11 -14.59 2.84
CA PRO A 158 9.99 -15.51 2.93
C PRO A 158 8.67 -14.80 2.66
N TYR A 159 7.91 -15.27 1.69
CA TYR A 159 6.62 -14.67 1.33
C TYR A 159 5.54 -15.72 1.06
N VAL A 160 4.31 -15.25 0.94
CA VAL A 160 3.14 -16.04 0.54
C VAL A 160 2.26 -15.19 -0.38
N LEU A 161 1.76 -15.83 -1.44
CA LEU A 161 0.78 -15.25 -2.36
C LEU A 161 -0.64 -15.62 -1.89
N GLY A 162 -1.56 -14.67 -1.95
CA GLY A 162 -2.97 -14.89 -1.67
C GLY A 162 -3.81 -13.65 -1.92
N LYS A 163 -5.10 -13.72 -1.66
CA LYS A 163 -5.96 -12.54 -1.75
C LYS A 163 -5.88 -11.72 -0.48
N THR A 164 -6.21 -10.43 -0.55
CA THR A 164 -6.45 -9.58 0.61
C THR A 164 -7.93 -9.19 0.69
N TRP A 165 -8.41 -8.92 1.88
CA TRP A 165 -9.72 -8.33 2.14
C TRP A 165 -9.52 -6.87 2.54
N THR A 166 -9.90 -5.93 1.67
CA THR A 166 -9.89 -4.49 1.99
C THR A 166 -11.20 -4.09 2.60
N THR A 167 -11.23 -3.58 3.84
CA THR A 167 -12.46 -3.21 4.55
C THR A 167 -12.39 -1.83 5.19
N ASP A 168 -13.51 -1.08 5.15
CA ASP A 168 -13.67 0.17 5.92
C ASP A 168 -14.07 -0.06 7.39
N GLY A 169 -14.40 -1.30 7.74
CA GLY A 169 -15.03 -1.62 9.02
C GLY A 169 -14.27 -2.63 9.89
N PHE A 170 -13.02 -2.34 10.29
CA PHE A 170 -12.19 -3.29 11.03
C PHE A 170 -12.83 -3.84 12.32
N TYR A 171 -13.63 -3.08 13.06
CA TYR A 171 -14.43 -3.60 14.19
C TYR A 171 -15.66 -4.41 13.76
N ARG A 172 -15.87 -4.58 12.45
CA ARG A 172 -16.95 -5.40 11.86
C ARG A 172 -16.41 -6.63 11.10
N GLU A 173 -15.18 -6.98 11.28
CA GLU A 173 -14.58 -8.25 10.84
C GLU A 173 -15.19 -9.41 11.64
N THR A 174 -16.47 -9.70 11.35
CA THR A 174 -17.23 -10.73 12.08
C THR A 174 -16.71 -12.13 11.75
N VAL A 175 -16.94 -13.08 12.66
CA VAL A 175 -16.52 -14.49 12.46
C VAL A 175 -17.03 -15.06 11.12
N ASN A 176 -18.27 -14.74 10.72
CA ASN A 176 -18.81 -15.22 9.46
C ASN A 176 -18.09 -14.63 8.24
N ASN A 177 -17.80 -13.32 8.26
CA ASN A 177 -17.03 -12.66 7.20
C ASN A 177 -15.59 -13.19 7.15
N PHE A 178 -14.95 -13.31 8.31
CA PHE A 178 -13.63 -13.93 8.42
C PHE A 178 -13.59 -15.32 7.77
N MET A 179 -14.50 -16.21 8.15
CA MET A 179 -14.56 -17.56 7.60
C MET A 179 -14.84 -17.58 6.10
N LYS A 180 -15.72 -16.68 5.61
CA LYS A 180 -16.01 -16.52 4.19
C LYS A 180 -14.75 -16.11 3.43
N HIS A 181 -14.10 -15.02 3.82
CA HIS A 181 -12.92 -14.50 3.10
C HIS A 181 -11.73 -15.44 3.19
N LYS A 182 -11.53 -16.11 4.33
CA LYS A 182 -10.52 -17.17 4.45
C LYS A 182 -10.80 -18.34 3.48
N ALA A 183 -12.05 -18.77 3.35
CA ALA A 183 -12.44 -19.81 2.40
C ALA A 183 -12.27 -19.37 0.94
N ASP A 184 -12.44 -18.09 0.63
CA ASP A 184 -12.21 -17.49 -0.68
C ASP A 184 -10.71 -17.29 -1.02
N GLY A 185 -9.81 -17.65 -0.09
CA GLY A 185 -8.36 -17.56 -0.28
C GLY A 185 -7.73 -16.23 0.16
N CYS A 186 -8.44 -15.41 0.95
CA CYS A 186 -7.83 -14.25 1.58
C CYS A 186 -6.87 -14.70 2.70
N ILE A 187 -5.65 -14.18 2.66
CA ILE A 187 -4.60 -14.42 3.65
C ILE A 187 -4.41 -13.23 4.60
N SER A 188 -4.87 -12.06 4.17
CA SER A 188 -4.76 -10.80 4.90
C SER A 188 -6.05 -9.99 4.85
N VAL A 189 -6.21 -9.07 5.82
CA VAL A 189 -7.20 -7.99 5.81
C VAL A 189 -6.50 -6.68 6.14
N GLU A 190 -6.86 -5.65 5.39
CA GLU A 190 -6.33 -4.29 5.51
C GLU A 190 -7.38 -3.27 5.04
N MET A 191 -7.06 -1.99 4.93
CA MET A 191 -8.07 -0.95 4.76
C MET A 191 -7.93 -0.13 3.47
N GLU A 192 -6.98 -0.42 2.58
CA GLU A 192 -6.66 0.48 1.44
C GLU A 192 -6.39 -0.24 0.10
N GLY A 193 -5.93 -1.49 0.11
CA GLY A 193 -5.32 -2.17 -1.03
C GLY A 193 -6.15 -2.16 -2.31
N SER A 194 -7.45 -2.42 -2.22
CA SER A 194 -8.34 -2.39 -3.39
C SER A 194 -8.48 -0.98 -3.98
N ALA A 195 -8.57 0.04 -3.12
CA ALA A 195 -8.70 1.43 -3.55
C ALA A 195 -7.39 1.96 -4.16
N VAL A 196 -6.24 1.63 -3.55
CA VAL A 196 -4.91 1.98 -4.09
C VAL A 196 -4.71 1.38 -5.48
N GLN A 197 -5.04 0.10 -5.68
CA GLN A 197 -4.96 -0.49 -7.01
C GLN A 197 -5.91 0.21 -7.99
N ALA A 198 -7.16 0.47 -7.58
CA ALA A 198 -8.15 1.11 -8.44
C ALA A 198 -7.73 2.50 -8.91
N VAL A 199 -7.24 3.36 -8.00
CA VAL A 199 -6.77 4.70 -8.37
C VAL A 199 -5.52 4.65 -9.23
N CYS A 200 -4.59 3.73 -8.95
CA CYS A 200 -3.39 3.57 -9.75
C CYS A 200 -3.73 3.14 -11.18
N ASP A 201 -4.65 2.19 -11.36
CA ASP A 201 -5.14 1.80 -12.69
C ASP A 201 -5.81 2.96 -13.42
N PHE A 202 -6.67 3.71 -12.73
CA PHE A 202 -7.39 4.85 -13.30
C PHE A 202 -6.45 6.00 -13.71
N ARG A 203 -5.37 6.21 -12.97
CA ARG A 203 -4.38 7.28 -13.21
C ARG A 203 -3.19 6.85 -14.06
N GLY A 204 -3.10 5.58 -14.45
CA GLY A 204 -1.97 5.03 -15.21
C GLY A 204 -0.67 4.95 -14.39
N LEU A 205 -0.78 4.71 -13.08
CA LEU A 205 0.33 4.52 -12.17
C LEU A 205 0.58 3.03 -11.93
N ASP A 206 1.83 2.66 -11.67
CA ASP A 206 2.20 1.32 -11.26
C ASP A 206 2.33 1.25 -9.73
N VAL A 207 1.56 0.38 -9.10
CA VAL A 207 1.69 0.10 -7.67
C VAL A 207 2.29 -1.29 -7.44
N TYR A 208 3.23 -1.35 -6.51
CA TYR A 208 3.87 -2.58 -6.02
C TYR A 208 3.58 -2.69 -4.54
N MET A 209 2.79 -3.71 -4.14
CA MET A 209 2.31 -3.80 -2.77
C MET A 209 2.65 -5.11 -2.09
N PHE A 210 2.93 -5.00 -0.79
CA PHE A 210 3.08 -6.13 0.10
C PHE A 210 2.65 -5.75 1.52
N PHE A 211 2.29 -6.76 2.32
CA PHE A 211 1.90 -6.56 3.71
C PHE A 211 2.75 -7.40 4.65
N THR A 212 2.94 -6.88 5.85
CA THR A 212 3.56 -7.61 6.95
C THR A 212 2.50 -8.01 7.97
N GLY A 213 2.70 -9.15 8.63
CA GLY A 213 1.71 -9.62 9.59
C GLY A 213 1.55 -8.66 10.76
N GLY A 214 0.35 -8.12 10.90
CA GLY A 214 -0.14 -7.37 12.05
C GLY A 214 -0.80 -8.29 13.08
N ASP A 215 -2.07 -8.04 13.38
CA ASP A 215 -2.87 -8.84 14.30
C ASP A 215 -3.15 -10.24 13.75
N LEU A 216 -3.23 -11.20 14.66
CA LEU A 216 -3.56 -12.57 14.32
C LEU A 216 -5.07 -12.80 14.53
N LEU A 217 -5.83 -12.79 13.45
CA LEU A 217 -7.29 -13.01 13.49
C LEU A 217 -7.66 -14.50 13.55
N ASP A 218 -6.73 -15.39 13.19
CA ASP A 218 -6.91 -16.85 13.19
C ASP A 218 -6.64 -17.48 14.58
N ALA A 219 -6.86 -16.72 15.64
CA ALA A 219 -6.80 -17.21 17.02
C ALA A 219 -8.22 -17.46 17.55
N SER A 220 -8.36 -18.39 18.52
CA SER A 220 -9.64 -18.67 19.18
C SER A 220 -10.22 -17.46 19.94
N GLU A 221 -9.35 -16.54 20.33
CA GLU A 221 -9.67 -15.23 20.88
C GLU A 221 -8.81 -14.19 20.17
N TRP A 222 -9.37 -13.00 19.89
CA TRP A 222 -8.60 -11.91 19.35
C TRP A 222 -7.59 -11.47 20.39
N THR A 223 -6.32 -11.69 20.11
CA THR A 223 -5.22 -11.14 20.88
C THR A 223 -4.62 -10.00 20.08
N ALA A 224 -4.81 -8.78 20.58
CA ALA A 224 -3.99 -7.68 20.12
C ALA A 224 -2.53 -8.10 20.30
N ARG A 225 -1.73 -8.02 19.25
CA ARG A 225 -0.31 -8.38 19.24
C ARG A 225 0.50 -7.78 20.41
N ARG A 226 -0.08 -6.77 21.07
CA ARG A 226 0.46 -6.10 22.27
C ARG A 226 0.54 -6.98 23.53
N GLU A 227 -0.24 -8.06 23.62
CA GLU A 227 -0.36 -8.85 24.85
C GLU A 227 0.43 -10.17 24.86
N GLU A 228 0.60 -10.84 23.72
CA GLU A 228 1.26 -12.16 23.68
C GLU A 228 2.78 -12.13 23.63
N ASN A 229 3.36 -11.01 23.28
CA ASN A 229 4.81 -10.88 23.29
C ASN A 229 5.18 -9.42 23.49
N GLN A 230 6.13 -9.18 24.32
CA GLN A 230 7.06 -8.07 24.21
C GLN A 230 7.80 -8.09 22.83
N ILE A 231 7.18 -8.61 21.80
CA ILE A 231 7.63 -8.52 20.42
C ILE A 231 7.40 -7.07 20.02
N LYS A 232 8.51 -6.38 19.78
CA LYS A 232 8.57 -5.06 19.18
C LYS A 232 7.46 -4.93 18.13
N ASP A 233 6.71 -3.86 18.22
CA ASP A 233 5.65 -3.50 17.30
C ASP A 233 6.17 -3.57 15.85
N THR A 234 5.93 -4.67 15.17
CA THR A 234 6.52 -4.93 13.85
C THR A 234 5.93 -4.04 12.76
N GLN A 235 4.81 -3.35 13.02
CA GLN A 235 4.29 -2.34 12.10
C GLN A 235 5.22 -1.13 12.00
N HIS A 236 6.07 -0.94 13.01
CA HIS A 236 7.06 0.14 13.11
C HIS A 236 8.50 -0.40 12.98
N ASP A 237 8.68 -1.61 12.42
CA ASP A 237 10.01 -2.19 12.22
C ASP A 237 10.66 -1.53 11.00
N PRO A 238 11.80 -0.83 11.17
CA PRO A 238 12.56 -0.25 10.06
C PRO A 238 12.91 -1.27 8.97
N GLY A 239 13.08 -2.54 9.31
CA GLY A 239 13.34 -3.61 8.34
C GLY A 239 12.24 -3.76 7.28
N HIS A 240 10.99 -3.36 7.56
CA HIS A 240 9.94 -3.33 6.55
C HIS A 240 10.11 -2.17 5.56
N PHE A 241 10.61 -1.03 6.04
CA PHE A 241 11.00 0.07 5.15
C PHE A 241 12.18 -0.33 4.27
N ASP A 242 13.18 -1.05 4.82
CA ASP A 242 14.32 -1.53 4.04
C ASP A 242 13.89 -2.47 2.90
N ILE A 243 12.89 -3.34 3.14
CA ILE A 243 12.28 -4.18 2.10
C ILE A 243 11.59 -3.29 1.04
N ALA A 244 10.84 -2.27 1.46
CA ALA A 244 10.15 -1.37 0.54
C ALA A 244 11.13 -0.54 -0.31
N LEU A 245 12.22 -0.07 0.29
CA LEU A 245 13.28 0.67 -0.41
C LEU A 245 14.03 -0.22 -1.41
N ALA A 246 14.35 -1.46 -1.02
CA ALA A 246 14.97 -2.43 -1.93
C ALA A 246 14.03 -2.80 -3.09
N LEU A 247 12.73 -2.94 -2.83
CA LEU A 247 11.72 -3.16 -3.88
C LEU A 247 11.64 -1.94 -4.83
N ALA A 248 11.68 -0.72 -4.29
CA ALA A 248 11.71 0.50 -5.10
C ALA A 248 12.94 0.54 -6.03
N GLU A 249 14.10 0.18 -5.51
CA GLU A 249 15.31 0.05 -6.31
C GLU A 249 15.20 -1.05 -7.37
N TYR A 250 14.64 -2.21 -7.02
CA TYR A 250 14.44 -3.34 -7.93
C TYR A 250 13.56 -2.96 -9.12
N VAL A 251 12.37 -2.41 -8.88
CA VAL A 251 11.42 -2.07 -9.95
C VAL A 251 11.93 -0.94 -10.86
N THR A 252 12.74 -0.03 -10.33
CA THR A 252 13.34 1.05 -11.12
C THR A 252 14.56 0.60 -11.93
N ASN A 253 15.20 -0.53 -11.58
CA ASN A 253 16.31 -1.11 -12.33
C ASN A 253 15.83 -1.96 -13.53
N HIS A 254 14.72 -2.68 -13.39
CA HIS A 254 14.26 -3.64 -14.40
C HIS A 254 13.69 -2.99 -15.65
N GLU A 255 13.21 -1.75 -15.60
CA GLU A 255 12.74 -1.03 -16.80
C GLU A 255 13.86 -0.61 -17.76
N LYS A 256 15.08 -0.41 -17.27
CA LYS A 256 16.22 -0.09 -18.17
C LYS A 256 16.61 -1.24 -19.07
N ASN A 257 16.19 -2.47 -18.75
CA ASN A 257 16.52 -3.70 -19.49
C ASN A 257 15.39 -4.22 -20.37
N GLY A 258 14.16 -3.70 -20.21
CA GLY A 258 12.96 -4.10 -20.95
C GLY A 258 12.31 -2.89 -21.61
N GLY A 259 12.90 -2.40 -22.70
CA GLY A 259 12.24 -1.38 -23.52
C GLY A 259 10.86 -1.88 -23.94
N ARG A 260 9.84 -1.05 -23.77
CA ARG A 260 8.48 -1.32 -24.23
C ARG A 260 8.51 -1.85 -25.64
N SER A 261 8.22 -3.15 -25.80
CA SER A 261 7.99 -3.79 -27.12
C SER A 261 6.57 -3.55 -27.57
#